data_a45f12cdc5c86cf515fed9ff4d0e3e91
#
_entry.id   a45f12cdc5c86cf515fed9ff4d0e3e91
#
_cell.length_a   1.000
_cell.length_b   1.000
_cell.length_c   1.000
_cell.angle_alpha   90.00
_cell.angle_beta   90.00
_cell.angle_gamma   90.00
#
_symmetry.space_group_name_H-M   'P 1'
#
loop_
_entity.id
_entity.type
_entity.pdbx_description
1 polymer ?
#
loop_
_entity_poly.entity_id
_entity_poly.type
_entity_poly.pdbx_seq_one_letter_code
_entity_poly.pdbx_strand_id
1 'polypeptide(L)'
;LTGAYNYDTQAFWHNWLRDLALGQKDNSEGYIGSTVPAQGKGGIGFLSMLGWGNAVSIIPTMLERIFDDKEILKEIYPSLKTFVECEIGRMKDDLWISPSLGDWLSPNGNMAWQAMNNGPVSNSFIVNDLNVIRRAASILGLEEDHLRYERQYNKTREAWIKKWCSPDGIVASDYQSAYVMALKYLDLDGDLKKKVQEKFVDNVRRNGLRTGFFGTEHLLPLLMEAGEKKLC
;
A
#
# COMPACT_ATOMS: atom_id res chain seq x y z
N LEU A 1 6.99 -3.73 -10.88
CA LEU A 1 6.29 -2.61 -11.57
C LEU A 1 7.27 -1.60 -12.19
N THR A 2 8.36 -1.25 -11.51
CA THR A 2 9.29 -0.19 -11.96
C THR A 2 9.84 -0.43 -13.37
N GLY A 3 10.11 -1.69 -13.75
CA GLY A 3 10.53 -2.04 -15.12
C GLY A 3 9.46 -1.78 -16.20
N ALA A 4 8.19 -1.78 -15.83
CA ALA A 4 7.08 -1.56 -16.78
C ALA A 4 7.06 -0.14 -17.37
N TYR A 5 7.62 0.84 -16.66
CA TYR A 5 7.72 2.22 -17.16
C TYR A 5 8.63 2.38 -18.41
N ASN A 6 9.45 1.38 -18.70
CA ASN A 6 10.35 1.41 -19.84
C ASN A 6 9.75 0.81 -21.13
N TYR A 7 8.52 0.29 -21.06
CA TYR A 7 7.89 -0.44 -22.16
C TYR A 7 6.43 -0.05 -22.30
N ASP A 8 5.87 -0.20 -23.50
CA ASP A 8 4.43 -0.13 -23.71
C ASP A 8 3.78 -1.43 -23.20
N THR A 9 3.39 -1.42 -21.94
CA THR A 9 2.82 -2.59 -21.25
C THR A 9 1.33 -2.47 -20.97
N GLN A 10 0.64 -1.47 -21.53
CA GLN A 10 -0.78 -1.21 -21.26
C GLN A 10 -1.65 -2.45 -21.54
N ALA A 11 -1.56 -3.00 -22.76
CA ALA A 11 -2.34 -4.18 -23.14
C ALA A 11 -2.04 -5.43 -22.30
N PHE A 12 -0.78 -5.62 -21.88
CA PHE A 12 -0.40 -6.68 -20.98
C PHE A 12 -1.11 -6.55 -19.63
N TRP A 13 -1.09 -5.36 -19.04
CA TRP A 13 -1.69 -5.12 -17.73
C TRP A 13 -3.22 -5.21 -17.76
N HIS A 14 -3.88 -4.81 -18.87
CA HIS A 14 -5.31 -5.03 -19.04
C HIS A 14 -5.68 -6.51 -18.96
N ASN A 15 -5.00 -7.35 -19.71
CA ASN A 15 -5.25 -8.80 -19.69
C ASN A 15 -4.96 -9.39 -18.31
N TRP A 16 -3.84 -9.03 -17.71
CA TRP A 16 -3.46 -9.52 -16.41
C TRP A 16 -4.45 -9.12 -15.30
N LEU A 17 -4.98 -7.89 -15.34
CA LEU A 17 -6.01 -7.43 -14.39
C LEU A 17 -7.35 -8.17 -14.59
N ARG A 18 -7.71 -8.53 -15.82
CA ARG A 18 -8.88 -9.39 -16.09
C ARG A 18 -8.71 -10.79 -15.50
N ASP A 19 -7.54 -11.38 -15.65
CA ASP A 19 -7.22 -12.68 -15.04
C ASP A 19 -7.26 -12.58 -13.51
N LEU A 20 -6.76 -11.50 -12.93
CA LEU A 20 -6.85 -11.22 -11.50
C LEU A 20 -8.32 -11.14 -11.04
N ALA A 21 -9.17 -10.40 -11.74
CA ALA A 21 -10.59 -10.25 -11.42
C ALA A 21 -11.36 -11.57 -11.55
N LEU A 22 -11.00 -12.40 -12.54
CA LEU A 22 -11.55 -13.74 -12.68
C LEU A 22 -11.15 -14.65 -11.51
N GLY A 23 -9.86 -14.67 -11.14
CA GLY A 23 -9.36 -15.44 -10.01
C GLY A 23 -9.96 -15.00 -8.66
N GLN A 24 -10.28 -13.72 -8.51
CA GLN A 24 -10.95 -13.21 -7.30
C GLN A 24 -12.37 -13.81 -7.13
N LYS A 25 -13.10 -14.06 -8.22
CA LYS A 25 -14.44 -14.64 -8.18
C LYS A 25 -14.47 -16.06 -7.62
N ASP A 26 -13.39 -16.78 -7.73
CA ASP A 26 -13.25 -18.14 -7.16
C ASP A 26 -13.04 -18.11 -5.64
N ASN A 27 -12.85 -16.93 -5.07
CA ASN A 27 -12.63 -16.71 -3.66
C ASN A 27 -13.86 -16.09 -2.99
N SER A 28 -14.55 -16.88 -2.15
CA SER A 28 -15.78 -16.45 -1.47
C SER A 28 -15.58 -15.26 -0.52
N GLU A 29 -14.36 -15.02 -0.06
CA GLU A 29 -14.04 -13.90 0.84
C GLU A 29 -13.67 -12.61 0.10
N GLY A 30 -13.45 -12.68 -1.21
CA GLY A 30 -13.21 -11.50 -2.05
C GLY A 30 -11.76 -10.97 -2.09
N TYR A 31 -10.79 -11.67 -1.49
CA TYR A 31 -9.40 -11.25 -1.59
C TYR A 31 -8.72 -11.78 -2.87
N ILE A 32 -7.59 -11.18 -3.19
CA ILE A 32 -6.78 -11.55 -4.35
C ILE A 32 -5.84 -12.70 -3.98
N GLY A 33 -5.72 -13.69 -4.85
CA GLY A 33 -4.77 -14.78 -4.69
C GLY A 33 -3.30 -14.30 -4.72
N SER A 34 -2.39 -15.10 -4.16
CA SER A 34 -0.96 -14.79 -4.14
C SER A 34 -0.29 -14.81 -5.52
N THR A 35 -0.94 -15.42 -6.51
CA THR A 35 -0.49 -15.49 -7.90
C THR A 35 -1.65 -15.23 -8.85
N VAL A 36 -1.35 -14.71 -10.05
CA VAL A 36 -2.31 -14.52 -11.13
C VAL A 36 -1.71 -15.14 -12.41
N PRO A 37 -2.36 -16.14 -13.02
CA PRO A 37 -3.58 -16.83 -12.53
C PRO A 37 -3.36 -17.57 -11.21
N ALA A 38 -4.45 -17.73 -10.44
CA ALA A 38 -4.39 -18.40 -9.14
C ALA A 38 -4.02 -19.88 -9.30
N GLN A 39 -3.09 -20.36 -8.48
CA GLN A 39 -2.69 -21.77 -8.44
C GLN A 39 -3.55 -22.53 -7.42
N GLY A 40 -4.67 -23.08 -7.87
CA GLY A 40 -5.52 -23.98 -7.08
C GLY A 40 -6.20 -23.34 -5.87
N LYS A 41 -7.04 -24.12 -5.18
CA LYS A 41 -7.79 -23.72 -3.97
C LYS A 41 -6.93 -23.64 -2.69
N GLY A 42 -5.65 -23.96 -2.75
CA GLY A 42 -4.78 -24.16 -1.58
C GLY A 42 -3.59 -23.21 -1.48
N GLY A 43 -3.57 -22.10 -2.19
CA GLY A 43 -2.55 -21.06 -2.01
C GLY A 43 -2.59 -20.47 -0.60
N ILE A 44 -1.57 -19.70 -0.22
CA ILE A 44 -1.50 -18.91 1.03
C ILE A 44 -2.66 -17.87 1.09
N GLY A 45 -3.70 -18.12 0.35
CA GLY A 45 -4.84 -17.27 0.08
C GLY A 45 -5.75 -16.94 1.25
N PHE A 46 -5.55 -17.51 2.44
CA PHE A 46 -6.25 -17.09 3.65
C PHE A 46 -5.58 -15.91 4.36
N LEU A 47 -4.36 -15.59 3.97
CA LEU A 47 -3.67 -14.39 4.39
C LEU A 47 -3.87 -13.34 3.30
N SER A 48 -4.75 -12.38 3.53
CA SER A 48 -4.66 -11.14 2.80
C SER A 48 -3.23 -10.64 2.97
N MET A 49 -2.46 -10.77 1.91
CA MET A 49 -1.04 -10.44 1.94
C MET A 49 -0.90 -8.94 1.64
N LEU A 50 -1.26 -8.11 2.63
CA LEU A 50 -1.16 -6.66 2.51
C LEU A 50 0.22 -6.23 2.00
N GLY A 51 0.22 -5.45 0.94
CA GLY A 51 1.39 -5.10 0.15
C GLY A 51 1.66 -6.08 -1.00
N TRP A 52 1.53 -7.37 -0.77
CA TRP A 52 1.83 -8.42 -1.77
C TRP A 52 0.63 -8.74 -2.66
N GLY A 53 -0.59 -8.55 -2.17
CA GLY A 53 -1.84 -8.74 -2.92
C GLY A 53 -2.46 -7.45 -3.50
N ASN A 54 -1.84 -6.29 -3.30
CA ASN A 54 -2.44 -4.97 -3.62
C ASN A 54 -2.32 -4.57 -5.11
N ALA A 55 -2.03 -5.51 -6.00
CA ALA A 55 -1.92 -5.24 -7.43
C ALA A 55 -3.21 -4.66 -8.02
N VAL A 56 -4.37 -5.04 -7.47
CA VAL A 56 -5.70 -4.54 -7.89
C VAL A 56 -5.89 -3.04 -7.66
N SER A 57 -5.17 -2.45 -6.72
CA SER A 57 -5.17 -1.01 -6.46
C SER A 57 -4.01 -0.29 -7.15
N ILE A 58 -2.82 -0.89 -7.15
CA ILE A 58 -1.59 -0.24 -7.61
C ILE A 58 -1.54 -0.16 -9.14
N ILE A 59 -1.87 -1.24 -9.86
CA ILE A 59 -1.72 -1.29 -11.31
C ILE A 59 -2.74 -0.39 -12.03
N PRO A 60 -4.05 -0.40 -11.72
CA PRO A 60 -4.99 0.52 -12.36
C PRO A 60 -4.65 1.99 -12.12
N THR A 61 -4.17 2.33 -10.92
CA THR A 61 -3.69 3.68 -10.62
C THR A 61 -2.48 4.06 -11.47
N MET A 62 -1.56 3.12 -11.69
CA MET A 62 -0.41 3.34 -12.58
C MET A 62 -0.87 3.59 -14.02
N LEU A 63 -1.79 2.77 -14.54
CA LEU A 63 -2.30 2.89 -15.91
C LEU A 63 -3.07 4.20 -16.11
N GLU A 64 -3.89 4.59 -15.16
CA GLU A 64 -4.59 5.89 -15.17
C GLU A 64 -3.60 7.06 -15.23
N ARG A 65 -2.55 7.02 -14.41
CA ARG A 65 -1.56 8.12 -14.34
C ARG A 65 -0.65 8.22 -15.56
N ILE A 66 -0.30 7.09 -16.20
CA ILE A 66 0.63 7.07 -17.33
C ILE A 66 -0.09 7.22 -18.68
N PHE A 67 -1.25 6.58 -18.82
CA PHE A 67 -1.97 6.47 -20.09
C PHE A 67 -3.33 7.19 -20.06
N ASP A 68 -3.71 7.88 -18.97
CA ASP A 68 -5.07 8.43 -18.74
C ASP A 68 -6.17 7.36 -18.92
N ASP A 69 -5.87 6.12 -18.51
CA ASP A 69 -6.68 4.94 -18.77
C ASP A 69 -7.82 4.81 -17.77
N LYS A 70 -8.89 5.57 -17.98
CA LYS A 70 -10.10 5.51 -17.15
C LYS A 70 -10.97 4.30 -17.43
N GLU A 71 -10.84 3.70 -18.62
CA GLU A 71 -11.62 2.52 -18.98
C GLU A 71 -11.21 1.29 -18.16
N ILE A 72 -9.91 1.06 -17.99
CA ILE A 72 -9.45 -0.03 -17.12
C ILE A 72 -9.83 0.22 -15.66
N LEU A 73 -9.79 1.47 -15.20
CA LEU A 73 -10.20 1.83 -13.86
C LEU A 73 -11.69 1.48 -13.64
N LYS A 74 -12.54 1.79 -14.62
CA LYS A 74 -13.97 1.45 -14.61
C LYS A 74 -14.20 -0.06 -14.63
N GLU A 75 -13.46 -0.77 -15.50
CA GLU A 75 -13.56 -2.23 -15.64
C GLU A 75 -13.19 -2.96 -14.35
N ILE A 76 -12.10 -2.53 -13.69
CA ILE A 76 -11.57 -3.20 -12.50
C ILE A 76 -12.21 -2.73 -11.18
N TYR A 77 -12.96 -1.62 -11.19
CA TYR A 77 -13.57 -1.04 -10.00
C TYR A 77 -14.37 -2.04 -9.14
N PRO A 78 -15.21 -2.94 -9.70
CA PRO A 78 -15.90 -3.93 -8.91
C PRO A 78 -14.96 -4.87 -8.13
N SER A 79 -13.85 -5.28 -8.75
CA SER A 79 -12.82 -6.11 -8.11
C SER A 79 -12.06 -5.35 -7.02
N LEU A 80 -11.71 -4.11 -7.29
CA LEU A 80 -11.09 -3.21 -6.30
C LEU A 80 -12.02 -3.01 -5.10
N LYS A 81 -13.31 -2.76 -5.35
CA LYS A 81 -14.32 -2.60 -4.30
C LYS A 81 -14.45 -3.85 -3.44
N THR A 82 -14.56 -5.02 -4.06
CA THR A 82 -14.62 -6.31 -3.36
C THR A 82 -13.39 -6.54 -2.48
N PHE A 83 -12.21 -6.23 -3.00
CA PHE A 83 -10.96 -6.36 -2.25
C PHE A 83 -10.92 -5.41 -1.05
N VAL A 84 -11.22 -4.13 -1.23
CA VAL A 84 -11.22 -3.13 -0.15
C VAL A 84 -12.28 -3.45 0.91
N GLU A 85 -13.47 -3.91 0.53
CA GLU A 85 -14.50 -4.34 1.50
C GLU A 85 -14.05 -5.56 2.31
N CYS A 86 -13.36 -6.50 1.68
CA CYS A 86 -12.74 -7.63 2.38
C CYS A 86 -11.73 -7.15 3.43
N GLU A 87 -10.87 -6.19 3.08
CA GLU A 87 -9.91 -5.59 4.01
C GLU A 87 -10.59 -4.86 5.18
N ILE A 88 -11.59 -4.02 4.88
CA ILE A 88 -12.39 -3.32 5.89
C ILE A 88 -13.05 -4.32 6.85
N GLY A 89 -13.63 -5.40 6.34
CA GLY A 89 -14.29 -6.44 7.14
C GLY A 89 -13.37 -7.17 8.12
N ARG A 90 -12.06 -7.08 7.94
CA ARG A 90 -11.03 -7.69 8.80
C ARG A 90 -10.33 -6.70 9.72
N MET A 91 -10.71 -5.42 9.68
CA MET A 91 -10.16 -4.40 10.56
C MET A 91 -10.82 -4.43 11.93
N LYS A 92 -10.08 -4.03 12.94
CA LYS A 92 -10.57 -3.73 14.28
C LYS A 92 -10.05 -2.36 14.69
N ASP A 93 -10.94 -1.49 15.19
CA ASP A 93 -10.61 -0.12 15.57
C ASP A 93 -9.90 0.64 14.41
N ASP A 94 -10.45 0.49 13.21
CA ASP A 94 -9.97 1.08 11.95
C ASP A 94 -8.54 0.64 11.53
N LEU A 95 -8.01 -0.45 12.08
CA LEU A 95 -6.70 -0.99 11.76
C LEU A 95 -6.75 -2.50 11.52
N TRP A 96 -5.95 -2.97 10.57
CA TRP A 96 -5.66 -4.38 10.37
C TRP A 96 -4.83 -4.93 11.52
N ILE A 97 -5.26 -6.02 12.11
CA ILE A 97 -4.63 -6.62 13.29
C ILE A 97 -4.00 -7.99 13.03
N SER A 98 -4.24 -8.58 11.87
CA SER A 98 -3.72 -9.92 11.55
C SER A 98 -2.25 -9.86 11.13
N PRO A 99 -1.49 -10.96 11.28
CA PRO A 99 -0.15 -11.08 10.74
C PRO A 99 -0.13 -10.89 9.22
N SER A 100 0.96 -10.35 8.71
CA SER A 100 1.25 -10.21 7.28
C SER A 100 2.75 -10.46 7.07
N LEU A 101 3.18 -10.61 5.81
CA LEU A 101 4.60 -10.84 5.50
C LEU A 101 5.48 -9.60 5.72
N GLY A 102 4.89 -8.41 5.76
CA GLY A 102 5.61 -7.17 5.96
C GLY A 102 6.60 -6.82 4.84
N ASP A 103 7.56 -5.98 5.16
CA ASP A 103 8.64 -5.57 4.25
C ASP A 103 9.72 -6.65 4.17
N TRP A 104 9.50 -7.63 3.30
CA TRP A 104 10.35 -8.82 3.17
C TRP A 104 11.81 -8.46 2.89
N LEU A 105 12.73 -9.24 3.47
CA LEU A 105 14.17 -9.04 3.44
C LEU A 105 14.67 -7.74 4.10
N SER A 106 13.83 -7.07 4.87
CA SER A 106 14.31 -5.99 5.74
C SER A 106 15.33 -6.54 6.74
N PRO A 107 16.49 -5.92 6.91
CA PRO A 107 17.53 -6.41 7.83
C PRO A 107 17.20 -6.19 9.31
N ASN A 108 15.99 -5.72 9.63
CA ASN A 108 15.57 -5.41 11.00
C ASN A 108 15.12 -6.61 11.83
N GLY A 109 15.18 -7.82 11.29
CA GLY A 109 14.82 -9.02 12.03
C GLY A 109 14.60 -10.24 11.15
N ASN A 110 14.34 -11.37 11.77
CA ASN A 110 13.96 -12.59 11.07
C ASN A 110 12.47 -12.55 10.65
N MET A 111 12.03 -13.55 9.88
CA MET A 111 10.66 -13.64 9.38
C MET A 111 9.60 -13.57 10.50
N ALA A 112 9.85 -14.19 11.65
CA ALA A 112 8.92 -14.17 12.76
C ALA A 112 8.77 -12.74 13.33
N TRP A 113 9.89 -12.04 13.53
CA TRP A 113 9.86 -10.64 13.95
C TRP A 113 9.11 -9.76 12.94
N GLN A 114 9.38 -9.94 11.65
CA GLN A 114 8.70 -9.18 10.60
C GLN A 114 7.19 -9.46 10.61
N ALA A 115 6.77 -10.70 10.69
CA ALA A 115 5.35 -11.06 10.76
C ALA A 115 4.64 -10.44 11.95
N MET A 116 5.31 -10.29 13.08
CA MET A 116 4.73 -9.70 14.31
C MET A 116 4.79 -8.18 14.36
N ASN A 117 5.76 -7.55 13.69
CA ASN A 117 6.01 -6.11 13.79
C ASN A 117 5.68 -5.32 12.50
N ASN A 118 5.08 -5.96 11.51
CA ASN A 118 4.76 -5.31 10.23
C ASN A 118 3.48 -4.47 10.22
N GLY A 119 2.78 -4.37 11.35
CA GLY A 119 1.53 -3.61 11.45
C GLY A 119 1.56 -2.23 10.80
N PRO A 120 2.58 -1.37 11.04
CA PRO A 120 2.67 -0.07 10.40
C PRO A 120 2.84 -0.17 8.88
N VAL A 121 3.63 -1.12 8.37
CA VAL A 121 3.81 -1.34 6.93
C VAL A 121 2.50 -1.84 6.29
N SER A 122 1.90 -2.88 6.84
CA SER A 122 0.67 -3.46 6.30
C SER A 122 -0.49 -2.46 6.30
N ASN A 123 -0.68 -1.72 7.39
CA ASN A 123 -1.75 -0.74 7.48
C ASN A 123 -1.55 0.47 6.57
N SER A 124 -0.32 0.80 6.18
CA SER A 124 -0.12 1.86 5.18
C SER A 124 -0.59 1.45 3.78
N PHE A 125 -0.56 0.15 3.45
CA PHE A 125 -1.19 -0.34 2.22
C PHE A 125 -2.72 -0.23 2.27
N ILE A 126 -3.36 -0.50 3.42
CA ILE A 126 -4.80 -0.27 3.56
C ILE A 126 -5.15 1.22 3.38
N VAL A 127 -4.37 2.13 3.97
CA VAL A 127 -4.57 3.58 3.76
C VAL A 127 -4.44 3.92 2.27
N ASN A 128 -3.45 3.34 1.56
CA ASN A 128 -3.32 3.52 0.12
C ASN A 128 -4.52 2.98 -0.65
N ASP A 129 -5.01 1.79 -0.34
CA ASP A 129 -6.14 1.17 -1.04
C ASP A 129 -7.43 1.98 -0.85
N LEU A 130 -7.66 2.48 0.36
CA LEU A 130 -8.76 3.41 0.65
C LEU A 130 -8.61 4.73 -0.12
N ASN A 131 -7.38 5.24 -0.26
CA ASN A 131 -7.09 6.41 -1.08
C ASN A 131 -7.36 6.15 -2.57
N VAL A 132 -6.95 5.00 -3.06
CA VAL A 132 -7.15 4.60 -4.46
C VAL A 132 -8.64 4.46 -4.77
N ILE A 133 -9.40 3.73 -3.95
CA ILE A 133 -10.82 3.49 -4.24
C ILE A 133 -11.66 4.77 -4.12
N ARG A 134 -11.40 5.66 -3.15
CA ARG A 134 -12.12 6.94 -3.05
C ARG A 134 -11.87 7.83 -4.26
N ARG A 135 -10.61 7.86 -4.77
CA ARG A 135 -10.25 8.60 -5.98
C ARG A 135 -10.86 7.96 -7.23
N ALA A 136 -10.80 6.64 -7.35
CA ALA A 136 -11.44 5.92 -8.45
C ALA A 136 -12.95 6.20 -8.48
N ALA A 137 -13.63 6.15 -7.34
CA ALA A 137 -15.04 6.50 -7.23
C ALA A 137 -15.33 7.92 -7.69
N SER A 138 -14.49 8.89 -7.30
CA SER A 138 -14.61 10.29 -7.75
C SER A 138 -14.44 10.43 -9.26
N ILE A 139 -13.41 9.80 -9.85
CA ILE A 139 -13.16 9.81 -11.31
C ILE A 139 -14.33 9.20 -12.09
N LEU A 140 -14.96 8.16 -11.55
CA LEU A 140 -16.07 7.44 -12.16
C LEU A 140 -17.44 8.06 -11.86
N GLY A 141 -17.52 9.14 -11.06
CA GLY A 141 -18.78 9.79 -10.68
C GLY A 141 -19.64 8.98 -9.71
N LEU A 142 -19.04 8.08 -8.93
CA LEU A 142 -19.71 7.23 -7.94
C LEU A 142 -19.73 7.93 -6.57
N GLU A 143 -20.57 8.94 -6.41
CA GLU A 143 -20.56 9.87 -5.27
C GLU A 143 -20.75 9.18 -3.91
N GLU A 144 -21.68 8.22 -3.79
CA GLU A 144 -21.90 7.49 -2.54
C GLU A 144 -20.66 6.71 -2.11
N ASP A 145 -20.02 6.02 -3.04
CA ASP A 145 -18.78 5.27 -2.80
C ASP A 145 -17.65 6.23 -2.44
N HIS A 146 -17.52 7.35 -3.16
CA HIS A 146 -16.52 8.37 -2.86
C HIS A 146 -16.64 8.85 -1.42
N LEU A 147 -17.81 9.31 -0.99
CA LEU A 147 -18.04 9.80 0.38
C LEU A 147 -17.86 8.71 1.45
N ARG A 148 -18.24 7.48 1.14
CA ARG A 148 -18.05 6.33 2.03
C ARG A 148 -16.57 6.06 2.27
N TYR A 149 -15.78 5.92 1.20
CA TYR A 149 -14.35 5.60 1.30
C TYR A 149 -13.51 6.77 1.78
N GLU A 150 -13.93 8.01 1.52
CA GLU A 150 -13.32 9.20 2.11
C GLU A 150 -13.38 9.17 3.64
N ARG A 151 -14.56 8.84 4.20
CA ARG A 151 -14.72 8.71 5.66
C ARG A 151 -13.86 7.58 6.23
N GLN A 152 -13.81 6.43 5.56
CA GLN A 152 -13.01 5.31 6.04
C GLN A 152 -11.52 5.60 5.92
N TYR A 153 -11.08 6.22 4.82
CA TYR A 153 -9.71 6.67 4.64
C TYR A 153 -9.25 7.57 5.79
N ASN A 154 -10.03 8.59 6.11
CA ASN A 154 -9.69 9.52 7.19
C ASN A 154 -9.56 8.81 8.54
N LYS A 155 -10.52 7.94 8.90
CA LYS A 155 -10.47 7.15 10.15
C LYS A 155 -9.22 6.25 10.22
N THR A 156 -8.96 5.52 9.17
CA THR A 156 -7.82 4.58 9.12
C THR A 156 -6.48 5.32 9.15
N ARG A 157 -6.37 6.43 8.43
CA ARG A 157 -5.19 7.30 8.44
C ARG A 157 -4.95 7.88 9.84
N GLU A 158 -5.97 8.41 10.49
CA GLU A 158 -5.89 8.95 11.86
C GLU A 158 -5.52 7.88 12.88
N ALA A 159 -6.13 6.69 12.81
CA ALA A 159 -5.81 5.56 13.65
C ALA A 159 -4.35 5.11 13.48
N TRP A 160 -3.87 5.08 12.22
CA TRP A 160 -2.48 4.78 11.91
C TRP A 160 -1.51 5.80 12.54
N ILE A 161 -1.75 7.09 12.32
CA ILE A 161 -0.91 8.17 12.86
C ILE A 161 -0.89 8.10 14.40
N LYS A 162 -2.06 7.99 15.01
CA LYS A 162 -2.21 7.90 16.47
C LYS A 162 -1.44 6.71 17.07
N LYS A 163 -1.40 5.58 16.38
CA LYS A 163 -0.78 4.35 16.90
C LYS A 163 0.72 4.30 16.70
N TRP A 164 1.24 4.80 15.58
CA TRP A 164 2.63 4.60 15.18
C TRP A 164 3.45 5.86 14.98
N CYS A 165 2.86 7.05 15.08
CA CYS A 165 3.58 8.31 14.93
C CYS A 165 3.60 9.07 16.24
N SER A 166 4.78 9.39 16.73
CA SER A 166 4.91 10.27 17.91
C SER A 166 4.81 11.75 17.51
N PRO A 167 4.49 12.66 18.43
CA PRO A 167 4.40 14.09 18.14
C PRO A 167 5.69 14.74 17.66
N ASP A 168 6.83 14.13 17.92
CA ASP A 168 8.17 14.55 17.47
C ASP A 168 8.60 13.86 16.16
N GLY A 169 7.71 13.08 15.53
CA GLY A 169 7.91 12.50 14.21
C GLY A 169 8.60 11.14 14.19
N ILE A 170 8.80 10.48 15.34
CA ILE A 170 9.31 9.11 15.36
C ILE A 170 8.20 8.15 14.93
N VAL A 171 8.50 7.28 13.96
CA VAL A 171 7.55 6.31 13.42
C VAL A 171 7.92 4.89 13.88
N ALA A 172 6.94 4.20 14.46
CA ALA A 172 7.01 2.78 14.80
C ALA A 172 8.32 2.38 15.48
N SER A 173 8.69 3.09 16.55
CA SER A 173 9.94 2.87 17.30
C SER A 173 11.20 2.96 16.43
N ASP A 174 11.23 3.92 15.49
CA ASP A 174 12.35 4.19 14.60
C ASP A 174 12.55 3.14 13.48
N TYR A 175 11.47 2.45 13.06
CA TYR A 175 11.52 1.46 11.99
C TYR A 175 11.57 2.10 10.60
N GLN A 176 12.68 1.92 9.86
CA GLN A 176 12.94 2.62 8.60
C GLN A 176 11.87 2.38 7.52
N SER A 177 11.43 1.14 7.32
CA SER A 177 10.36 0.84 6.35
C SER A 177 9.04 1.53 6.72
N ALA A 178 8.74 1.69 8.01
CA ALA A 178 7.53 2.39 8.44
C ALA A 178 7.59 3.90 8.12
N TYR A 179 8.75 4.54 8.24
CA TYR A 179 8.94 5.93 7.77
C TYR A 179 8.66 6.06 6.28
N VAL A 180 9.24 5.16 5.48
CA VAL A 180 9.05 5.16 4.02
C VAL A 180 7.58 5.02 3.67
N MET A 181 6.90 4.05 4.27
CA MET A 181 5.47 3.82 4.02
C MET A 181 4.59 4.99 4.48
N ALA A 182 4.91 5.60 5.63
CA ALA A 182 4.20 6.76 6.13
C ALA A 182 4.32 7.97 5.18
N LEU A 183 5.52 8.29 4.75
CA LEU A 183 5.79 9.39 3.84
C LEU A 183 5.19 9.17 2.44
N LYS A 184 5.08 7.90 2.02
CA LYS A 184 4.55 7.52 0.71
C LYS A 184 3.03 7.49 0.64
N TYR A 185 2.35 6.95 1.66
CA TYR A 185 0.94 6.56 1.56
C TYR A 185 -0.01 7.29 2.49
N LEU A 186 0.50 8.03 3.50
CA LEU A 186 -0.39 8.63 4.50
C LEU A 186 -0.77 10.09 4.22
N ASP A 187 -0.37 10.65 3.11
CA ASP A 187 -0.61 12.08 2.78
C ASP A 187 -0.30 13.00 3.99
N LEU A 188 0.85 12.74 4.64
CA LEU A 188 1.28 13.57 5.77
C LEU A 188 1.50 15.00 5.30
N ASP A 189 1.14 15.97 6.13
CA ASP A 189 1.23 17.39 5.82
C ASP A 189 1.82 18.20 6.98
N GLY A 190 2.02 19.50 6.74
CA GLY A 190 2.42 20.49 7.73
C GLY A 190 3.65 20.09 8.53
N ASP A 191 3.58 20.36 9.82
CA ASP A 191 4.66 20.12 10.79
C ASP A 191 4.98 18.65 11.00
N LEU A 192 3.96 17.79 10.98
CA LEU A 192 4.17 16.35 11.17
C LEU A 192 4.99 15.76 10.03
N LYS A 193 4.67 16.11 8.78
CA LYS A 193 5.45 15.66 7.61
C LYS A 193 6.91 16.04 7.74
N LYS A 194 7.21 17.28 8.10
CA LYS A 194 8.59 17.78 8.28
C LYS A 194 9.34 16.99 9.33
N LYS A 195 8.73 16.80 10.51
CA LYS A 195 9.35 16.03 11.59
C LYS A 195 9.60 14.58 11.22
N VAL A 196 8.63 13.93 10.54
CA VAL A 196 8.80 12.55 10.05
C VAL A 196 9.93 12.46 9.02
N GLN A 197 10.03 13.43 8.09
CA GLN A 197 11.11 13.50 7.13
C GLN A 197 12.47 13.68 7.81
N GLU A 198 12.60 14.57 8.78
CA GLU A 198 13.83 14.78 9.55
C GLU A 198 14.27 13.49 10.25
N LYS A 199 13.35 12.83 10.95
CA LYS A 199 13.63 11.55 11.64
C LYS A 199 13.99 10.42 10.66
N PHE A 200 13.32 10.36 9.50
CA PHE A 200 13.65 9.42 8.44
C PHE A 200 15.08 9.63 7.91
N VAL A 201 15.45 10.88 7.60
CA VAL A 201 16.79 11.23 7.15
C VAL A 201 17.85 10.88 8.21
N ASP A 202 17.61 11.23 9.46
CA ASP A 202 18.49 10.89 10.58
C ASP A 202 18.64 9.39 10.77
N ASN A 203 17.55 8.62 10.59
CA ASN A 203 17.60 7.16 10.63
C ASN A 203 18.49 6.60 9.53
N VAL A 204 18.34 7.09 8.28
CA VAL A 204 19.16 6.64 7.15
C VAL A 204 20.64 7.02 7.36
N ARG A 205 20.93 8.22 7.86
CA ARG A 205 22.31 8.65 8.17
C ARG A 205 22.99 7.77 9.20
N ARG A 206 22.27 7.36 10.23
CA ARG A 206 22.80 6.51 11.30
C ARG A 206 22.96 5.04 10.92
N ASN A 207 22.03 4.52 10.13
CA ASN A 207 21.86 3.09 9.95
C ASN A 207 22.13 2.60 8.52
N GLY A 208 22.30 3.50 7.54
CA GLY A 208 22.33 3.15 6.12
C GLY A 208 20.96 2.62 5.65
N LEU A 209 20.95 1.81 4.59
CA LEU A 209 19.73 1.21 4.05
C LEU A 209 19.30 0.01 4.91
N ARG A 210 18.07 0.08 5.46
CA ARG A 210 17.50 -0.93 6.36
C ARG A 210 16.07 -1.30 5.97
N THR A 211 15.70 -1.08 4.70
CA THR A 211 14.39 -1.45 4.15
C THR A 211 14.46 -2.80 3.44
N GLY A 212 13.31 -3.45 3.31
CA GLY A 212 13.09 -4.60 2.44
C GLY A 212 12.56 -4.18 1.07
N PHE A 213 11.80 -5.07 0.41
CA PHE A 213 11.30 -4.84 -0.95
C PHE A 213 10.42 -3.60 -1.09
N PHE A 214 9.49 -3.39 -0.17
CA PHE A 214 8.55 -2.27 -0.25
C PHE A 214 9.24 -0.92 0.01
N GLY A 215 10.08 -0.88 1.03
CA GLY A 215 10.74 0.37 1.41
C GLY A 215 11.82 0.80 0.43
N THR A 216 12.57 -0.15 -0.14
CA THR A 216 13.71 0.16 -1.01
C THR A 216 13.30 0.90 -2.27
N GLU A 217 12.16 0.57 -2.89
CA GLU A 217 11.66 1.25 -4.09
C GLU A 217 11.46 2.75 -3.87
N HIS A 218 11.00 3.14 -2.67
CA HIS A 218 10.61 4.52 -2.38
C HIS A 218 11.67 5.31 -1.60
N LEU A 219 12.69 4.64 -1.08
CA LEU A 219 13.67 5.26 -0.19
C LEU A 219 14.43 6.40 -0.85
N LEU A 220 15.04 6.16 -2.02
CA LEU A 220 15.79 7.19 -2.73
C LEU A 220 14.91 8.36 -3.20
N PRO A 221 13.74 8.16 -3.81
CA PRO A 221 12.82 9.25 -4.12
C PRO A 221 12.47 10.12 -2.90
N LEU A 222 12.19 9.52 -1.74
CA LEU A 222 11.84 10.25 -0.53
C LEU A 222 13.04 11.02 0.07
N LEU A 223 14.25 10.50 -0.03
CA LEU A 223 15.46 11.23 0.34
C LEU A 223 15.69 12.44 -0.58
N MET A 224 15.43 12.28 -1.89
CA MET A 224 15.49 13.39 -2.84
C MET A 224 14.46 14.48 -2.53
N GLU A 225 13.22 14.10 -2.19
CA GLU A 225 12.16 15.03 -1.75
C GLU A 225 12.56 15.78 -0.47
N ALA A 226 13.25 15.11 0.44
CA ALA A 226 13.79 15.70 1.66
C ALA A 226 15.04 16.60 1.42
N GLY A 227 15.53 16.71 0.18
CA GLY A 227 16.71 17.52 -0.18
C GLY A 227 18.05 16.80 0.05
N GLU A 228 18.05 15.53 0.40
CA GLU A 228 19.24 14.76 0.83
C GLU A 228 19.97 14.06 -0.34
N LYS A 229 20.30 14.81 -1.38
CA LYS A 229 20.99 14.29 -2.59
C LYS A 229 22.30 13.55 -2.33
N LYS A 230 22.99 13.86 -1.21
CA LYS A 230 24.27 13.21 -0.86
C LYS A 230 24.12 11.83 -0.23
N LEU A 231 22.91 11.47 0.19
CA LEU A 231 22.59 10.14 0.73
C LEU A 231 22.12 9.17 -0.37
N CYS A 232 21.80 9.68 -1.54
CA CYS A 232 21.46 8.90 -2.74
C CYS A 232 22.70 8.54 -3.52
#